data_faa90ab5ef604ae7c9e4c41d1ca7d56b
#
_entry.id   faa90ab5ef604ae7c9e4c41d1ca7d56b
#
_cell.length_a   1.000
_cell.length_b   1.000
_cell.length_c   1.000
_cell.angle_alpha   90.00
_cell.angle_beta   90.00
_cell.angle_gamma   90.00
#
_symmetry.space_group_name_H-M   'P 1'
#
loop_
_entity.id
_entity.type
_entity.pdbx_description
1 polymer ?
#
loop_
_entity_poly.entity_id
_entity_poly.type
_entity_poly.pdbx_seq_one_letter_code
_entity_poly.pdbx_strand_id
1 'polypeptide(L)'
;TITPNAARMGEYNLKEMWKSPNGTIRAILDGTVFRAPIIVKGIEPNVKTWKKPITLARHAYGDVYKASEMKIPAAGKVELVYTAEDGTETRELVHVFDGPGVVQGMHNINRSIESFARSCF
;
A
#
# COMPACT_ATOMS: atom_id res chain seq x y z
N THR A 1 2.22 -18.04 1.34
CA THR A 1 1.35 -17.65 2.49
C THR A 1 0.38 -16.58 2.07
N ILE A 2 -0.84 -16.70 2.53
CA ILE A 2 -1.92 -15.72 2.31
C ILE A 2 -2.59 -15.40 3.65
N THR A 3 -3.15 -14.20 3.74
CA THR A 3 -3.99 -13.79 4.85
C THR A 3 -5.34 -14.50 4.74
N PRO A 4 -5.92 -15.03 5.84
CA PRO A 4 -7.27 -15.57 5.80
C PRO A 4 -8.28 -14.46 5.47
N ASN A 5 -9.32 -14.80 4.74
CA ASN A 5 -10.43 -13.89 4.48
C ASN A 5 -11.46 -13.94 5.65
N ALA A 6 -12.47 -13.08 5.61
CA ALA A 6 -13.49 -13.00 6.66
C ALA A 6 -14.24 -14.32 6.90
N ALA A 7 -14.49 -15.11 5.83
CA ALA A 7 -15.13 -16.42 5.94
C ALA A 7 -14.26 -17.41 6.72
N ARG A 8 -12.95 -17.43 6.43
CA ARG A 8 -11.98 -18.27 7.14
C ARG A 8 -11.80 -17.87 8.59
N MET A 9 -11.93 -16.59 8.90
CA MET A 9 -11.92 -16.09 10.27
C MET A 9 -13.01 -16.77 11.12
N GLY A 10 -14.23 -16.82 10.59
CA GLY A 10 -15.35 -17.50 11.25
C GLY A 10 -15.19 -19.01 11.30
N GLU A 11 -14.83 -19.65 10.17
CA GLU A 11 -14.65 -21.09 10.06
C GLU A 11 -13.65 -21.68 11.07
N TYR A 12 -12.55 -20.97 11.28
CA TYR A 12 -11.46 -21.42 12.18
C TYR A 12 -11.43 -20.71 13.53
N ASN A 13 -12.44 -19.91 13.83
CA ASN A 13 -12.52 -19.13 15.07
C ASN A 13 -11.24 -18.34 15.39
N LEU A 14 -10.71 -17.64 14.37
CA LEU A 14 -9.50 -16.86 14.52
C LEU A 14 -9.77 -15.57 15.28
N LYS A 15 -8.85 -15.17 16.16
CA LYS A 15 -9.00 -13.96 16.98
C LYS A 15 -8.94 -12.67 16.17
N GLU A 16 -8.09 -12.65 15.13
CA GLU A 16 -7.88 -11.49 14.29
C GLU A 16 -7.42 -11.87 12.89
N MET A 17 -7.67 -11.00 11.93
CA MET A 17 -7.16 -11.13 10.56
C MET A 17 -5.81 -10.40 10.45
N TRP A 18 -4.72 -11.16 10.44
CA TRP A 18 -3.40 -10.61 10.27
C TRP A 18 -3.22 -9.98 8.89
N LYS A 19 -2.42 -8.91 8.84
CA LYS A 19 -2.00 -8.30 7.59
C LYS A 19 -1.15 -9.27 6.77
N SER A 20 -1.02 -9.00 5.46
CA SER A 20 -0.25 -9.86 4.56
C SER A 20 1.17 -10.14 5.10
N PRO A 21 1.56 -11.40 5.29
CA PRO A 21 2.92 -11.75 5.74
C PRO A 21 3.99 -11.22 4.78
N ASN A 22 3.74 -11.25 3.48
CA ASN A 22 4.65 -10.73 2.46
C ASN A 22 4.85 -9.21 2.61
N GLY A 23 3.78 -8.46 2.81
CA GLY A 23 3.83 -7.02 3.05
C GLY A 23 4.55 -6.69 4.36
N THR A 24 4.29 -7.46 5.41
CA THR A 24 4.94 -7.30 6.72
C THR A 24 6.46 -7.51 6.63
N ILE A 25 6.90 -8.60 5.99
CA ILE A 25 8.32 -8.90 5.83
C ILE A 25 9.01 -7.81 4.98
N ARG A 26 8.42 -7.39 3.88
CA ARG A 26 8.97 -6.31 3.05
C ARG A 26 9.11 -5.00 3.83
N ALA A 27 8.10 -4.65 4.62
CA ALA A 27 8.14 -3.45 5.44
C ALA A 27 9.21 -3.50 6.54
N ILE A 28 9.46 -4.68 7.13
CA ILE A 28 10.52 -4.87 8.13
C ILE A 28 11.91 -4.75 7.49
N LEU A 29 12.08 -5.34 6.31
CA LEU A 29 13.36 -5.33 5.59
C LEU A 29 13.66 -3.99 4.90
N ASP A 30 12.65 -3.11 4.77
CA ASP A 30 12.75 -1.84 4.00
C ASP A 30 13.42 -2.06 2.64
N GLY A 31 12.99 -3.11 1.94
CA GLY A 31 13.64 -3.64 0.76
C GLY A 31 12.91 -3.33 -0.54
N THR A 32 13.70 -3.11 -1.59
CA THR A 32 13.20 -2.94 -2.96
C THR A 32 13.31 -4.27 -3.72
N VAL A 33 12.24 -4.66 -4.40
CA VAL A 33 12.20 -5.84 -5.26
C VAL A 33 12.08 -5.40 -6.72
N PHE A 34 12.98 -5.91 -7.56
CA PHE A 34 12.93 -5.70 -9.00
C PHE A 34 12.39 -6.95 -9.69
N ARG A 35 11.44 -6.75 -10.60
CA ARG A 35 10.86 -7.81 -11.42
C ARG A 35 11.12 -7.51 -12.89
N ALA A 36 12.00 -8.28 -13.50
CA ALA A 36 12.20 -8.27 -14.95
C ALA A 36 11.22 -9.27 -15.60
N PRO A 37 10.79 -9.04 -16.84
CA PRO A 37 9.94 -9.98 -17.56
C PRO A 37 10.67 -11.29 -17.83
N ILE A 38 9.96 -12.38 -17.69
CA ILE A 38 10.45 -13.72 -18.06
C ILE A 38 9.83 -14.06 -19.41
N ILE A 39 10.68 -14.23 -20.43
CA ILE A 39 10.27 -14.62 -21.78
C ILE A 39 10.63 -16.09 -21.97
N VAL A 40 9.63 -16.91 -22.26
CA VAL A 40 9.81 -18.34 -22.54
C VAL A 40 9.76 -18.58 -24.05
N LYS A 41 10.74 -19.33 -24.56
CA LYS A 41 10.79 -19.68 -25.98
C LYS A 41 9.51 -20.46 -26.37
N GLY A 42 8.86 -20.01 -27.43
CA GLY A 42 7.62 -20.63 -27.94
C GLY A 42 6.33 -20.09 -27.30
N ILE A 43 6.44 -19.18 -26.34
CA ILE A 43 5.28 -18.48 -25.78
C ILE A 43 5.35 -17.01 -26.19
N GLU A 44 4.36 -16.57 -26.95
CA GLU A 44 4.28 -15.16 -27.33
C GLU A 44 3.73 -14.29 -26.18
N PRO A 45 4.36 -13.13 -25.90
CA PRO A 45 3.81 -12.18 -24.93
C PRO A 45 2.45 -11.62 -25.39
N ASN A 46 1.56 -11.34 -24.44
CA ASN A 46 0.25 -10.74 -24.72
C ASN A 46 0.36 -9.38 -25.46
N VAL A 47 1.39 -8.61 -25.13
CA VAL A 47 1.63 -7.30 -25.76
C VAL A 47 2.82 -7.41 -26.73
N LYS A 48 2.52 -7.65 -27.98
CA LYS A 48 3.51 -7.90 -29.05
C LYS A 48 4.29 -6.63 -29.47
N THR A 49 3.77 -5.45 -29.15
CA THR A 49 4.39 -4.17 -29.53
C THR A 49 5.55 -3.77 -28.64
N TRP A 50 5.66 -4.34 -27.43
CA TRP A 50 6.78 -4.06 -26.52
C TRP A 50 8.04 -4.78 -27.00
N LYS A 51 9.03 -4.00 -27.43
CA LYS A 51 10.30 -4.50 -28.00
C LYS A 51 11.44 -4.53 -26.99
N LYS A 52 11.27 -3.89 -25.84
CA LYS A 52 12.26 -3.84 -24.77
C LYS A 52 11.64 -4.33 -23.47
N PRO A 53 12.40 -4.99 -22.60
CA PRO A 53 11.89 -5.40 -21.28
C PRO A 53 11.58 -4.17 -20.42
N ILE A 54 10.48 -4.26 -19.67
CA ILE A 54 10.10 -3.26 -18.67
C ILE A 54 10.32 -3.89 -17.30
N THR A 55 11.29 -3.39 -16.56
CA THR A 55 11.56 -3.83 -15.19
C THR A 55 10.72 -3.03 -14.23
N LEU A 56 9.99 -3.70 -13.35
CA LEU A 56 9.18 -3.09 -12.31
C LEU A 56 9.93 -3.12 -10.98
N ALA A 57 10.13 -1.96 -10.38
CA ALA A 57 10.61 -1.83 -9.01
C ALA A 57 9.43 -1.73 -8.05
N ARG A 58 9.51 -2.42 -6.92
CA ARG A 58 8.52 -2.36 -5.85
C ARG A 58 9.20 -2.19 -4.51
N HIS A 59 8.78 -1.16 -3.80
CA HIS A 59 9.20 -0.87 -2.44
C HIS A 59 7.98 -0.85 -1.53
N ALA A 60 8.09 -1.36 -0.31
CA ALA A 60 6.99 -1.41 0.63
C ALA A 60 7.42 -0.81 1.97
N TYR A 61 6.76 0.27 2.38
CA TYR A 61 6.91 0.88 3.70
C TYR A 61 5.54 1.24 4.27
N GLY A 62 5.06 2.45 4.05
CA GLY A 62 3.80 2.99 4.56
C GLY A 62 2.72 3.10 3.49
N ASP A 63 2.83 2.32 2.43
CA ASP A 63 1.91 2.25 1.30
C ASP A 63 0.61 1.48 1.64
N VAL A 64 -0.02 0.88 0.63
CA VAL A 64 -1.26 0.10 0.75
C VAL A 64 -1.22 -0.94 1.89
N TYR A 65 -0.05 -1.50 2.22
CA TYR A 65 0.06 -2.52 3.27
C TYR A 65 -0.06 -1.96 4.70
N LYS A 66 0.20 -0.67 4.88
CA LYS A 66 0.09 0.03 6.17
C LYS A 66 -0.89 1.22 6.10
N ALA A 67 -1.66 1.32 5.03
CA ALA A 67 -2.69 2.35 4.91
C ALA A 67 -3.70 2.26 6.05
N SER A 68 -4.13 3.42 6.51
CA SER A 68 -5.30 3.55 7.36
C SER A 68 -6.53 3.71 6.49
N GLU A 69 -7.62 3.04 6.85
CA GLU A 69 -8.87 3.17 6.12
C GLU A 69 -10.03 3.38 7.10
N MET A 70 -11.00 4.17 6.67
CA MET A 70 -12.19 4.46 7.45
C MET A 70 -13.41 4.49 6.54
N LYS A 71 -14.48 3.81 6.96
CA LYS A 71 -15.80 3.94 6.32
C LYS A 71 -16.47 5.21 6.78
N ILE A 72 -17.02 5.95 5.83
CA ILE A 72 -17.81 7.15 6.06
C ILE A 72 -19.28 6.73 6.00
N PRO A 73 -20.04 6.81 7.10
CA PRO A 73 -21.40 6.30 7.15
C PRO A 73 -22.46 7.26 6.54
N ALA A 74 -22.15 8.56 6.47
CA ALA A 74 -23.10 9.59 6.02
C ALA A 74 -22.34 10.81 5.48
N ALA A 75 -23.08 11.81 5.01
CA ALA A 75 -22.53 13.10 4.61
C ALA A 75 -21.69 13.75 5.72
N GLY A 76 -20.58 14.39 5.35
CA GLY A 76 -19.67 15.02 6.30
C GLY A 76 -18.34 15.39 5.65
N LYS A 77 -17.42 15.95 6.43
CA LYS A 77 -16.07 16.28 5.94
C LYS A 77 -15.00 15.40 6.56
N VAL A 78 -13.97 15.13 5.79
CA VAL A 78 -12.75 14.44 6.24
C VAL A 78 -11.56 15.38 6.11
N GLU A 79 -10.75 15.47 7.16
CA GLU A 79 -9.55 16.28 7.23
C GLU A 79 -8.35 15.42 7.62
N LEU A 80 -7.17 15.70 7.05
CA LEU A 80 -5.89 15.27 7.58
C LEU A 80 -5.46 16.26 8.66
N VAL A 81 -5.07 15.74 9.81
CA VAL A 81 -4.56 16.55 10.92
C VAL A 81 -3.16 16.06 11.26
N TYR A 82 -2.21 16.98 11.22
CA TYR A 82 -0.88 16.77 11.77
C TYR A 82 -0.76 17.53 13.06
N THR A 83 -0.41 16.86 14.14
CA THR A 83 -0.16 17.46 15.44
C THR A 83 1.32 17.29 15.78
N ALA A 84 2.05 18.39 15.89
CA ALA A 84 3.45 18.37 16.27
C ALA A 84 3.62 18.10 17.78
N GLU A 85 4.85 17.76 18.22
CA GLU A 85 5.15 17.51 19.62
C GLU A 85 4.91 18.72 20.54
N ASP A 86 5.03 19.94 20.01
CA ASP A 86 4.74 21.19 20.72
C ASP A 86 3.24 21.53 20.78
N GLY A 87 2.38 20.67 20.22
CA GLY A 87 0.94 20.84 20.18
C GLY A 87 0.44 21.68 19.00
N THR A 88 1.31 22.17 18.12
CA THR A 88 0.90 22.90 16.91
C THR A 88 0.18 21.96 15.95
N GLU A 89 -0.97 22.39 15.44
CA GLU A 89 -1.76 21.60 14.48
C GLU A 89 -1.77 22.23 13.10
N THR A 90 -1.64 21.38 12.09
CA THR A 90 -1.90 21.70 10.69
C THR A 90 -3.03 20.82 10.18
N ARG A 91 -4.01 21.42 9.49
CA ARG A 91 -5.19 20.73 8.99
C ARG A 91 -5.32 20.94 7.48
N GLU A 92 -5.67 19.86 6.77
CA GLU A 92 -5.94 19.90 5.33
C GLU A 92 -7.23 19.16 5.04
N LEU A 93 -8.15 19.82 4.33
CA LEU A 93 -9.40 19.21 3.91
C LEU A 93 -9.16 18.17 2.82
N VAL A 94 -9.49 16.90 3.11
CA VAL A 94 -9.39 15.81 2.13
C VAL A 94 -10.59 15.82 1.19
N HIS A 95 -11.81 15.79 1.76
CA HIS A 95 -13.04 15.74 0.98
C HIS A 95 -14.29 16.08 1.81
N VAL A 96 -15.30 16.60 1.12
CA VAL A 96 -16.63 16.76 1.68
C VAL A 96 -17.54 15.74 1.02
N PHE A 97 -18.00 14.78 1.81
CA PHE A 97 -18.91 13.72 1.36
C PHE A 97 -20.35 14.20 1.41
N ASP A 98 -21.12 13.92 0.38
CA ASP A 98 -22.56 14.13 0.30
C ASP A 98 -23.36 12.89 0.73
N GLY A 99 -22.70 11.76 0.99
CA GLY A 99 -23.28 10.50 1.43
C GLY A 99 -22.22 9.52 1.92
N PRO A 100 -22.58 8.24 2.06
CA PRO A 100 -21.66 7.21 2.50
C PRO A 100 -20.46 7.04 1.54
N GLY A 101 -19.28 6.71 2.09
CA GLY A 101 -18.08 6.53 1.30
C GLY A 101 -16.96 5.82 2.07
N VAL A 102 -15.76 5.94 1.56
CA VAL A 102 -14.53 5.40 2.17
C VAL A 102 -13.40 6.41 2.00
N VAL A 103 -12.53 6.49 2.97
CA VAL A 103 -11.28 7.24 2.89
C VAL A 103 -10.09 6.33 3.23
N GLN A 104 -8.98 6.53 2.52
CA GLN A 104 -7.71 5.86 2.80
C GLN A 104 -6.61 6.90 2.94
N GLY A 105 -5.73 6.69 3.92
CA GLY A 105 -4.52 7.48 4.14
C GLY A 105 -3.29 6.60 4.01
N MET A 106 -2.31 7.04 3.21
CA MET A 106 -0.99 6.42 3.11
C MET A 106 0.07 7.36 3.68
N HIS A 107 1.16 6.80 4.15
CA HIS A 107 2.30 7.57 4.66
C HIS A 107 3.62 6.99 4.16
N ASN A 108 4.65 7.81 4.19
CA ASN A 108 6.02 7.36 3.98
C ASN A 108 6.97 8.26 4.78
N ILE A 109 8.23 7.87 4.88
CA ILE A 109 9.28 8.67 5.50
C ILE A 109 10.41 8.91 4.50
N ASN A 110 11.08 10.05 4.61
CA ASN A 110 12.14 10.46 3.69
C ASN A 110 13.23 9.40 3.54
N ARG A 111 13.69 8.82 4.65
CA ARG A 111 14.70 7.75 4.63
C ARG A 111 14.30 6.56 3.74
N SER A 112 13.03 6.15 3.78
CA SER A 112 12.55 5.04 2.96
C SER A 112 12.45 5.44 1.48
N ILE A 113 12.02 6.67 1.19
CA ILE A 113 11.98 7.22 -0.18
C ILE A 113 13.39 7.30 -0.77
N GLU A 114 14.36 7.79 -0.01
CA GLU A 114 15.78 7.87 -0.42
C GLU A 114 16.37 6.48 -0.66
N SER A 115 16.07 5.51 0.21
CA SER A 115 16.51 4.11 0.04
C SER A 115 15.97 3.52 -1.25
N PHE A 116 14.70 3.76 -1.56
CA PHE A 116 14.10 3.34 -2.82
C PHE A 116 14.75 4.02 -4.03
N ALA A 117 14.94 5.31 -3.99
CA ALA A 117 15.59 6.06 -5.05
C ALA A 117 17.02 5.53 -5.32
N ARG A 118 17.84 5.35 -4.29
CA ARG A 118 19.20 4.77 -4.41
C ARG A 118 19.20 3.36 -5.00
N SER A 119 18.14 2.58 -4.75
CA SER A 119 18.02 1.23 -5.33
C SER A 119 17.66 1.27 -6.81
N CYS A 120 17.02 2.34 -7.28
CA CYS A 120 16.59 2.49 -8.68
C CYS A 120 17.66 3.13 -9.56
N PHE A 121 18.56 3.96 -9.03
CA PHE A 121 19.64 4.68 -9.74
C PHE A 121 21.02 4.14 -9.41
#